data_4f4b72e1eed72adbe6eb7efb68692ee5
#
_entry.id   4f4b72e1eed72adbe6eb7efb68692ee5
#
_cell.length_a   1.000
_cell.length_b   1.000
_cell.length_c   1.000
_cell.angle_alpha   90.00
_cell.angle_beta   90.00
_cell.angle_gamma   90.00
#
_symmetry.space_group_name_H-M   'P 1'
#
loop_
_entity.id
_entity.type
_entity.pdbx_description
1 polymer ?
#
loop_
_entity_poly.entity_id
_entity_poly.type
_entity_poly.pdbx_seq_one_letter_code
_entity_poly.pdbx_strand_id
1 'polypeptide(L)'
;MTRIALGAFLHETNTFAPTKATYADFVHGGGWPAMSSGRDVPKMMRCMNAGLAGFIEAAEAEAWDLVPTIACGASPSAHVTKDAFERIVNVIVDGIASARPLDGVYLDLHGAMVTEHFDDGEGELLARVRKVIGEELPLVASLDLHANVTPKMVEHADALIAYRTYPHIDMANTGRAAARHLALLLKTKKRFAKAFRQLAFLIPINWQATLDEPAKSIYERLAALESRAVPTLSFAPGFPAADFEHCGASVFAYGRTQQDANAAADAIVALVESHEDDFYGKIYSPDEGVCHAMECAKTATRPIVIADTQDNPGAGGNSDTTGMLRALVRNKAQAAALGVIYDPQSAKAAHAAGQGASVRLALGGKSGIRGDAPYQQTFVVENISGGDFVATGPYYGGRAMQMGPSAALRIGDVRVVVASHKAQLADQSMYRYVGIEPTAQKILVNKSSVHFRADFEPIAAKLLICAAPGAMPADPASLPWTRLRPGIRLRPNGPAFTPATKAPITG
;
A
#
# COMPACT_ATOMS: atom_id res chain seq x y z
N MET A 1 29.61 17.67 -12.81
CA MET A 1 28.80 16.43 -12.63
C MET A 1 27.56 16.85 -11.88
N THR A 2 26.38 16.51 -12.38
CA THR A 2 25.09 16.84 -11.74
C THR A 2 24.97 16.11 -10.42
N ARG A 3 24.71 16.82 -9.34
CA ARG A 3 24.72 16.29 -7.97
C ARG A 3 23.33 16.31 -7.37
N ILE A 4 22.79 15.12 -7.05
CA ILE A 4 21.41 14.93 -6.62
C ILE A 4 21.37 14.31 -5.23
N ALA A 5 20.72 14.98 -4.28
CA ALA A 5 20.39 14.37 -3.01
C ALA A 5 19.11 13.52 -3.14
N LEU A 6 19.08 12.38 -2.44
CA LEU A 6 17.93 11.49 -2.49
C LEU A 6 17.65 10.82 -1.14
N GLY A 7 16.37 10.44 -0.94
CA GLY A 7 15.92 9.71 0.23
C GLY A 7 14.58 9.04 0.01
N ALA A 8 14.20 8.14 0.93
CA ALA A 8 12.88 7.52 0.93
C ALA A 8 12.32 7.45 2.35
N PHE A 9 11.05 7.81 2.48
CA PHE A 9 10.29 7.69 3.73
C PHE A 9 8.84 7.33 3.42
N LEU A 10 8.51 6.03 3.53
CA LEU A 10 7.23 5.50 3.07
C LEU A 10 6.39 4.98 4.23
N HIS A 11 5.15 5.45 4.31
CA HIS A 11 4.13 4.89 5.20
C HIS A 11 2.74 5.21 4.67
N GLU A 12 1.86 4.21 4.64
CA GLU A 12 0.44 4.35 4.38
C GLU A 12 -0.31 4.29 5.71
N THR A 13 -0.97 5.38 6.06
CA THR A 13 -1.62 5.50 7.37
C THR A 13 -3.12 5.24 7.27
N ASN A 14 -3.55 4.14 7.91
CA ASN A 14 -4.95 3.91 8.25
C ASN A 14 -5.22 4.52 9.63
N THR A 15 -5.86 5.69 9.68
CA THR A 15 -6.10 6.41 10.95
C THR A 15 -7.04 5.67 11.91
N PHE A 16 -7.72 4.62 11.43
CA PHE A 16 -8.64 3.78 12.21
C PHE A 16 -7.98 2.46 12.67
N ALA A 17 -6.75 2.19 12.23
CA ALA A 17 -6.03 0.98 12.63
C ALA A 17 -5.60 1.03 14.10
N PRO A 18 -5.45 -0.15 14.77
CA PRO A 18 -5.19 -0.19 16.20
C PRO A 18 -3.74 0.11 16.60
N THR A 19 -2.77 -0.06 15.70
CA THR A 19 -1.34 -0.06 16.03
C THR A 19 -0.62 1.08 15.30
N LYS A 20 0.09 1.95 16.02
CA LYS A 20 0.89 3.04 15.46
C LYS A 20 2.21 2.56 14.87
N ALA A 21 2.75 3.31 13.91
CA ALA A 21 4.09 3.11 13.37
C ALA A 21 5.13 3.79 14.24
N THR A 22 5.97 3.01 14.90
CA THR A 22 7.09 3.49 15.74
C THR A 22 8.38 3.56 14.94
N TYR A 23 9.41 4.19 15.47
CA TYR A 23 10.74 4.21 14.85
C TYR A 23 11.30 2.79 14.60
N ALA A 24 11.04 1.85 15.52
CA ALA A 24 11.48 0.47 15.38
C ALA A 24 10.83 -0.21 14.17
N ASP A 25 9.58 0.12 13.83
CA ASP A 25 8.90 -0.43 12.65
C ASP A 25 9.59 -0.01 11.35
N PHE A 26 10.08 1.23 11.28
CA PHE A 26 10.89 1.71 10.14
C PHE A 26 12.29 1.09 10.10
N VAL A 27 12.90 0.84 11.26
CA VAL A 27 14.21 0.15 11.32
C VAL A 27 14.08 -1.26 10.77
N HIS A 28 13.02 -1.98 11.10
CA HIS A 28 12.79 -3.35 10.64
C HIS A 28 12.16 -3.44 9.24
N GLY A 29 11.41 -2.43 8.82
CA GLY A 29 10.79 -2.34 7.50
C GLY A 29 9.51 -3.17 7.33
N GLY A 30 9.35 -4.28 8.04
CA GLY A 30 8.21 -5.18 7.87
C GLY A 30 8.15 -5.75 6.44
N GLY A 31 7.14 -5.34 5.65
CA GLY A 31 7.05 -5.66 4.21
C GLY A 31 8.03 -4.88 3.32
N TRP A 32 8.79 -3.92 3.86
CA TRP A 32 9.81 -3.12 3.19
C TRP A 32 11.21 -3.59 3.58
N PRO A 33 12.28 -3.19 2.84
CA PRO A 33 13.65 -3.39 3.31
C PRO A 33 13.88 -2.71 4.67
N ALA A 34 14.79 -3.28 5.45
CA ALA A 34 15.25 -2.63 6.67
C ALA A 34 15.84 -1.24 6.37
N MET A 35 15.71 -0.32 7.33
CA MET A 35 16.25 1.04 7.20
C MET A 35 17.73 1.03 6.81
N SER A 36 18.08 1.83 5.83
CA SER A 36 19.45 1.99 5.33
C SER A 36 19.78 3.47 5.17
N SER A 37 21.06 3.85 5.27
CA SER A 37 21.49 5.23 5.16
C SER A 37 22.79 5.39 4.35
N GLY A 38 22.98 6.58 3.78
CA GLY A 38 24.18 6.94 3.06
C GLY A 38 24.50 5.96 1.92
N ARG A 39 25.77 5.57 1.78
CA ARG A 39 26.28 4.71 0.68
C ARG A 39 25.69 3.30 0.62
N ASP A 40 24.98 2.87 1.64
CA ASP A 40 24.36 1.53 1.65
C ASP A 40 22.99 1.53 0.97
N VAL A 41 22.35 2.71 0.84
CA VAL A 41 21.03 2.85 0.15
C VAL A 41 21.06 2.33 -1.28
N PRO A 42 21.99 2.74 -2.18
CA PRO A 42 22.01 2.20 -3.55
C PRO A 42 22.27 0.69 -3.59
N LYS A 43 23.08 0.15 -2.69
CA LYS A 43 23.36 -1.28 -2.62
C LYS A 43 22.10 -2.07 -2.25
N MET A 44 21.36 -1.58 -1.24
CA MET A 44 20.13 -2.22 -0.77
C MET A 44 19.02 -2.17 -1.84
N MET A 45 18.92 -1.07 -2.60
CA MET A 45 17.88 -0.87 -3.61
C MET A 45 18.15 -1.62 -4.93
N ARG A 46 19.35 -2.15 -5.14
CA ARG A 46 19.71 -2.79 -6.41
C ARG A 46 18.78 -3.95 -6.76
N CYS A 47 18.26 -3.95 -7.98
CA CYS A 47 17.36 -4.96 -8.53
C CYS A 47 15.96 -5.03 -7.83
N MET A 48 15.59 -4.05 -7.04
CA MET A 48 14.27 -4.00 -6.43
C MET A 48 13.25 -3.28 -7.32
N ASN A 49 12.00 -3.73 -7.29
CA ASN A 49 10.89 -2.95 -7.81
C ASN A 49 10.47 -1.92 -6.73
N ALA A 50 11.13 -0.74 -6.72
CA ALA A 50 10.86 0.37 -5.81
C ALA A 50 11.14 1.70 -6.53
N GLY A 51 10.43 2.77 -6.16
CA GLY A 51 10.62 4.10 -6.77
C GLY A 51 12.06 4.56 -6.67
N LEU A 52 12.64 4.51 -5.47
CA LEU A 52 14.03 4.87 -5.24
C LEU A 52 15.02 4.03 -6.07
N ALA A 53 14.76 2.74 -6.25
CA ALA A 53 15.60 1.86 -7.06
C ALA A 53 15.61 2.29 -8.53
N GLY A 54 14.44 2.52 -9.10
CA GLY A 54 14.32 2.98 -10.50
C GLY A 54 14.90 4.37 -10.73
N PHE A 55 14.80 5.25 -9.74
CA PHE A 55 15.47 6.56 -9.82
C PHE A 55 16.99 6.43 -9.82
N ILE A 56 17.55 5.63 -8.90
CA ILE A 56 18.99 5.38 -8.82
C ILE A 56 19.52 4.81 -10.14
N GLU A 57 18.85 3.80 -10.70
CA GLU A 57 19.22 3.21 -12.00
C GLU A 57 19.27 4.24 -13.12
N ALA A 58 18.25 5.10 -13.24
CA ALA A 58 18.21 6.13 -14.25
C ALA A 58 19.26 7.22 -14.02
N ALA A 59 19.52 7.60 -12.78
CA ALA A 59 20.52 8.58 -12.41
C ALA A 59 21.96 8.09 -12.66
N GLU A 60 22.23 6.81 -12.42
CA GLU A 60 23.52 6.16 -12.75
C GLU A 60 23.76 6.18 -14.27
N ALA A 61 22.72 5.91 -15.08
CA ALA A 61 22.79 5.98 -16.55
C ALA A 61 23.10 7.40 -17.06
N GLU A 62 22.65 8.43 -16.37
CA GLU A 62 22.94 9.85 -16.65
C GLU A 62 24.28 10.32 -16.02
N ALA A 63 25.04 9.43 -15.38
CA ALA A 63 26.28 9.72 -14.67
C ALA A 63 26.14 10.84 -13.61
N TRP A 64 25.02 10.85 -12.86
CA TRP A 64 24.81 11.79 -11.78
C TRP A 64 25.57 11.37 -10.51
N ASP A 65 26.05 12.36 -9.75
CA ASP A 65 26.61 12.14 -8.39
C ASP A 65 25.46 12.08 -7.39
N LEU A 66 25.20 10.89 -6.85
CA LEU A 66 24.11 10.65 -5.91
C LEU A 66 24.56 10.81 -4.45
N VAL A 67 23.81 11.60 -3.70
CA VAL A 67 24.01 11.81 -2.26
C VAL A 67 22.81 11.23 -1.49
N PRO A 68 22.83 9.92 -1.18
CA PRO A 68 21.76 9.30 -0.44
C PRO A 68 21.74 9.74 1.03
N THR A 69 20.55 10.04 1.56
CA THR A 69 20.34 10.34 2.97
C THR A 69 19.93 9.07 3.74
N ILE A 70 18.67 8.74 3.72
CA ILE A 70 18.10 7.55 4.35
C ILE A 70 17.03 6.95 3.44
N ALA A 71 16.85 5.63 3.51
CA ALA A 71 15.74 4.93 2.89
C ALA A 71 15.09 4.01 3.93
N CYS A 72 13.81 4.22 4.19
CA CYS A 72 13.02 3.42 5.11
C CYS A 72 11.55 3.43 4.73
N GLY A 73 10.85 2.36 5.11
CA GLY A 73 9.42 2.24 5.05
C GLY A 73 8.93 1.37 6.20
N ALA A 74 7.68 1.48 6.57
CA ALA A 74 7.05 0.58 7.52
C ALA A 74 5.76 0.02 6.93
N SER A 75 5.37 -1.19 7.35
CA SER A 75 4.08 -1.76 6.94
C SER A 75 2.95 -0.80 7.30
N PRO A 76 1.93 -0.64 6.45
CA PRO A 76 0.77 0.18 6.74
C PRO A 76 0.18 -0.12 8.11
N SER A 77 -0.14 0.94 8.86
CA SER A 77 -0.64 0.87 10.23
C SER A 77 -1.33 2.19 10.60
N ALA A 78 -1.57 2.48 11.89
CA ALA A 78 -2.09 3.77 12.31
C ALA A 78 -1.02 4.89 12.18
N HIS A 79 -1.24 6.02 12.83
CA HIS A 79 -0.40 7.21 12.75
C HIS A 79 1.08 6.91 13.01
N VAL A 80 1.94 7.54 12.22
CA VAL A 80 3.38 7.57 12.51
C VAL A 80 3.61 8.36 13.80
N THR A 81 4.34 7.77 14.74
CA THR A 81 4.64 8.47 16.01
C THR A 81 5.48 9.72 15.76
N LYS A 82 5.30 10.73 16.60
CA LYS A 82 6.08 11.96 16.53
C LYS A 82 7.59 11.69 16.59
N ASP A 83 8.04 10.78 17.46
CA ASP A 83 9.45 10.38 17.56
C ASP A 83 9.98 9.82 16.25
N ALA A 84 9.25 8.89 15.63
CA ALA A 84 9.65 8.29 14.36
C ALA A 84 9.76 9.34 13.25
N PHE A 85 8.72 10.16 13.09
CA PHE A 85 8.68 11.20 12.07
C PHE A 85 9.82 12.18 12.20
N GLU A 86 9.98 12.80 13.40
CA GLU A 86 11.00 13.83 13.61
C GLU A 86 12.42 13.29 13.44
N ARG A 87 12.71 12.08 13.92
CA ARG A 87 14.03 11.47 13.75
C ARG A 87 14.37 11.21 12.29
N ILE A 88 13.44 10.64 11.51
CA ILE A 88 13.69 10.30 10.10
C ILE A 88 13.77 11.58 9.26
N VAL A 89 12.83 12.51 9.45
CA VAL A 89 12.82 13.78 8.70
C VAL A 89 14.08 14.60 8.98
N ASN A 90 14.56 14.65 10.21
CA ASN A 90 15.81 15.35 10.54
C ASN A 90 17.01 14.73 9.80
N VAL A 91 17.11 13.40 9.70
CA VAL A 91 18.18 12.76 8.90
C VAL A 91 18.12 13.16 7.44
N ILE A 92 16.92 13.24 6.84
CA ILE A 92 16.74 13.66 5.44
C ILE A 92 17.15 15.13 5.29
N VAL A 93 16.59 16.02 6.11
CA VAL A 93 16.78 17.48 6.00
C VAL A 93 18.23 17.87 6.26
N ASP A 94 18.84 17.35 7.34
CA ASP A 94 20.23 17.63 7.70
C ASP A 94 21.21 17.02 6.69
N GLY A 95 20.89 15.83 6.17
CA GLY A 95 21.66 15.21 5.11
C GLY A 95 21.67 16.03 3.83
N ILE A 96 20.53 16.57 3.41
CA ILE A 96 20.40 17.48 2.25
C ILE A 96 21.15 18.80 2.52
N ALA A 97 20.97 19.38 3.70
CA ALA A 97 21.65 20.63 4.08
C ALA A 97 23.18 20.50 4.03
N SER A 98 23.71 19.40 4.54
CA SER A 98 25.14 19.12 4.61
C SER A 98 25.75 18.74 3.25
N ALA A 99 24.92 18.28 2.30
CA ALA A 99 25.37 17.85 0.98
C ALA A 99 25.61 18.97 -0.02
N ARG A 100 25.23 20.21 0.28
CA ARG A 100 25.34 21.35 -0.64
C ARG A 100 26.79 21.62 -1.09
N PRO A 101 27.05 22.09 -2.34
CA PRO A 101 26.04 22.43 -3.35
C PRO A 101 25.41 21.22 -4.02
N LEU A 102 24.13 21.36 -4.40
CA LEU A 102 23.31 20.36 -5.09
C LEU A 102 22.68 20.97 -6.34
N ASP A 103 22.35 20.13 -7.32
CA ASP A 103 21.62 20.52 -8.53
C ASP A 103 20.11 20.14 -8.44
N GLY A 104 19.75 19.20 -7.57
CA GLY A 104 18.37 18.79 -7.35
C GLY A 104 18.18 17.83 -6.18
N VAL A 105 16.92 17.59 -5.83
CA VAL A 105 16.52 16.64 -4.78
C VAL A 105 15.44 15.72 -5.31
N TYR A 106 15.56 14.43 -4.97
CA TYR A 106 14.53 13.45 -5.21
C TYR A 106 14.13 12.74 -3.90
N LEU A 107 12.83 12.60 -3.69
CA LEU A 107 12.28 11.84 -2.57
C LEU A 107 11.31 10.76 -3.06
N ASP A 108 11.48 9.54 -2.55
CA ASP A 108 10.52 8.46 -2.74
C ASP A 108 9.60 8.42 -1.51
N LEU A 109 8.35 8.78 -1.70
CA LEU A 109 7.35 8.97 -0.64
C LEU A 109 6.13 8.09 -0.95
N HIS A 110 5.30 7.84 0.08
CA HIS A 110 4.02 7.17 -0.15
C HIS A 110 2.94 8.17 -0.60
N GLY A 111 2.80 9.27 0.09
CA GLY A 111 1.76 10.28 -0.15
C GLY A 111 0.51 10.11 0.71
N ALA A 112 0.50 9.17 1.65
CA ALA A 112 -0.65 8.91 2.54
C ALA A 112 -0.24 8.83 4.02
N MET A 113 0.84 9.50 4.41
CA MET A 113 1.33 9.49 5.77
C MET A 113 0.61 10.52 6.63
N VAL A 114 -0.11 10.04 7.65
CA VAL A 114 -0.63 10.85 8.76
C VAL A 114 0.20 10.56 10.00
N THR A 115 0.63 11.59 10.71
CA THR A 115 1.44 11.47 11.92
C THR A 115 0.63 11.88 13.16
N GLU A 116 1.18 11.68 14.36
CA GLU A 116 0.53 12.12 15.59
C GLU A 116 0.32 13.64 15.68
N HIS A 117 1.06 14.43 14.91
CA HIS A 117 1.07 15.89 15.01
C HIS A 117 0.94 16.62 13.66
N PHE A 118 0.95 15.92 12.55
CA PHE A 118 0.67 16.44 11.21
C PHE A 118 -0.30 15.55 10.46
N ASP A 119 -1.31 16.14 9.86
CA ASP A 119 -2.26 15.44 9.00
C ASP A 119 -1.64 15.07 7.64
N ASP A 120 -0.64 15.83 7.21
CA ASP A 120 0.10 15.67 5.96
C ASP A 120 1.60 15.58 6.28
N GLY A 121 2.07 14.36 6.52
CA GLY A 121 3.48 14.10 6.83
C GLY A 121 4.40 14.38 5.66
N GLU A 122 3.99 14.00 4.45
CA GLU A 122 4.79 14.25 3.25
C GLU A 122 4.85 15.74 2.89
N GLY A 123 3.73 16.46 2.97
CA GLY A 123 3.73 17.90 2.75
C GLY A 123 4.61 18.65 3.76
N GLU A 124 4.64 18.19 5.01
CA GLU A 124 5.55 18.76 6.02
C GLU A 124 7.02 18.47 5.69
N LEU A 125 7.35 17.24 5.31
CA LEU A 125 8.71 16.89 4.87
C LEU A 125 9.15 17.74 3.66
N LEU A 126 8.30 17.82 2.63
CA LEU A 126 8.58 18.62 1.42
C LEU A 126 8.77 20.10 1.77
N ALA A 127 7.97 20.67 2.67
CA ALA A 127 8.12 22.04 3.15
C ALA A 127 9.47 22.28 3.85
N ARG A 128 9.87 21.35 4.74
CA ARG A 128 11.18 21.45 5.43
C ARG A 128 12.34 21.32 4.46
N VAL A 129 12.26 20.42 3.49
CA VAL A 129 13.29 20.31 2.43
C VAL A 129 13.33 21.58 1.60
N ARG A 130 12.18 22.11 1.15
CA ARG A 130 12.09 23.35 0.37
C ARG A 130 12.72 24.52 1.13
N LYS A 131 12.49 24.64 2.43
CA LYS A 131 13.11 25.67 3.27
C LYS A 131 14.66 25.61 3.26
N VAL A 132 15.22 24.41 3.20
CA VAL A 132 16.67 24.20 3.15
C VAL A 132 17.27 24.50 1.78
N ILE A 133 16.61 23.99 0.72
CA ILE A 133 17.17 24.09 -0.65
C ILE A 133 16.86 25.43 -1.34
N GLY A 134 15.88 26.20 -0.83
CA GLY A 134 15.39 27.43 -1.47
C GLY A 134 14.48 27.15 -2.66
N GLU A 135 14.00 28.22 -3.32
CA GLU A 135 13.00 28.13 -4.39
C GLU A 135 13.59 27.67 -5.74
N GLU A 136 14.87 27.87 -6.00
CA GLU A 136 15.49 27.63 -7.31
C GLU A 136 15.82 26.15 -7.58
N LEU A 137 16.14 25.40 -6.52
CA LEU A 137 16.58 24.02 -6.68
C LEU A 137 15.38 23.08 -6.93
N PRO A 138 15.38 22.25 -7.99
CA PRO A 138 14.27 21.35 -8.26
C PRO A 138 14.13 20.25 -7.20
N LEU A 139 12.89 20.04 -6.77
CA LEU A 139 12.46 19.00 -5.82
C LEU A 139 11.37 18.14 -6.48
N VAL A 140 11.69 16.88 -6.75
CA VAL A 140 10.77 15.91 -7.37
C VAL A 140 10.51 14.78 -6.40
N ALA A 141 9.26 14.29 -6.33
CA ALA A 141 8.94 13.11 -5.54
C ALA A 141 8.13 12.09 -6.34
N SER A 142 8.39 10.81 -6.08
CA SER A 142 7.51 9.71 -6.47
C SER A 142 6.51 9.40 -5.35
N LEU A 143 5.32 8.95 -5.74
CA LEU A 143 4.22 8.63 -4.84
C LEU A 143 3.60 7.27 -5.21
N ASP A 144 3.01 6.61 -4.22
CA ASP A 144 2.06 5.54 -4.46
C ASP A 144 0.78 6.07 -5.12
N LEU A 145 0.05 5.24 -5.86
CA LEU A 145 -1.25 5.67 -6.39
C LEU A 145 -2.32 5.82 -5.30
N HIS A 146 -2.12 5.23 -4.12
CA HIS A 146 -2.97 5.45 -2.95
C HIS A 146 -2.66 6.77 -2.22
N ALA A 147 -1.86 7.65 -2.80
CA ALA A 147 -1.56 8.96 -2.21
C ALA A 147 -2.82 9.81 -2.01
N ASN A 148 -2.97 10.37 -0.82
CA ASN A 148 -3.94 11.42 -0.50
C ASN A 148 -3.25 12.78 -0.69
N VAL A 149 -3.08 13.19 -1.95
CA VAL A 149 -2.29 14.38 -2.29
C VAL A 149 -2.94 15.65 -1.77
N THR A 150 -2.13 16.50 -1.15
CA THR A 150 -2.57 17.75 -0.56
C THR A 150 -2.10 18.97 -1.36
N PRO A 151 -2.75 20.14 -1.20
CA PRO A 151 -2.24 21.40 -1.74
C PRO A 151 -0.82 21.70 -1.29
N LYS A 152 -0.44 21.37 -0.04
CA LYS A 152 0.89 21.58 0.52
C LYS A 152 1.95 20.74 -0.19
N MET A 153 1.65 19.47 -0.51
CA MET A 153 2.56 18.64 -1.31
C MET A 153 2.81 19.23 -2.69
N VAL A 154 1.72 19.66 -3.37
CA VAL A 154 1.79 20.28 -4.72
C VAL A 154 2.53 21.61 -4.70
N GLU A 155 2.36 22.41 -3.65
CA GLU A 155 3.06 23.69 -3.48
C GLU A 155 4.56 23.49 -3.43
N HIS A 156 5.06 22.62 -2.55
CA HIS A 156 6.48 22.51 -2.24
C HIS A 156 7.28 21.61 -3.20
N ALA A 157 6.67 20.64 -3.89
CA ALA A 157 7.33 19.85 -4.91
C ALA A 157 7.23 20.49 -6.30
N ASP A 158 8.26 20.39 -7.13
CA ASP A 158 8.21 20.81 -8.53
C ASP A 158 7.50 19.80 -9.43
N ALA A 159 7.56 18.53 -9.05
CA ALA A 159 6.73 17.47 -9.61
C ALA A 159 6.50 16.36 -8.60
N LEU A 160 5.28 15.84 -8.62
CA LEU A 160 4.84 14.62 -7.96
C LEU A 160 4.47 13.62 -9.05
N ILE A 161 4.91 12.37 -8.93
CA ILE A 161 4.70 11.34 -9.95
C ILE A 161 4.23 10.08 -9.25
N ALA A 162 2.97 9.66 -9.51
CA ALA A 162 2.39 8.49 -8.85
C ALA A 162 2.53 7.22 -9.68
N TYR A 163 2.50 6.06 -9.01
CA TYR A 163 2.37 4.74 -9.63
C TYR A 163 1.12 4.70 -10.52
N ARG A 164 1.12 3.77 -11.48
CA ARG A 164 0.02 3.60 -12.46
C ARG A 164 -0.59 2.22 -12.43
N THR A 165 -0.07 1.34 -11.59
CA THR A 165 -0.57 -0.03 -11.51
C THR A 165 -0.95 -0.42 -10.10
N TYR A 166 -2.07 -1.09 -9.97
CA TYR A 166 -2.49 -1.78 -8.77
C TYR A 166 -3.01 -3.16 -9.16
N PRO A 167 -2.23 -4.20 -8.93
CA PRO A 167 -1.01 -4.37 -8.09
C PRO A 167 0.18 -3.51 -8.52
N HIS A 168 1.00 -3.05 -7.57
CA HIS A 168 2.16 -2.19 -7.80
C HIS A 168 3.32 -2.96 -8.44
N ILE A 169 3.29 -3.10 -9.76
CA ILE A 169 4.37 -3.74 -10.54
C ILE A 169 5.25 -2.73 -11.27
N ASP A 170 4.93 -1.43 -11.17
CA ASP A 170 5.58 -0.34 -11.91
C ASP A 170 6.35 0.66 -11.02
N MET A 171 6.57 0.33 -9.73
CA MET A 171 7.22 1.24 -8.78
C MET A 171 8.57 1.76 -9.30
N ALA A 172 9.44 0.87 -9.80
CA ALA A 172 10.72 1.27 -10.38
C ALA A 172 10.55 2.13 -11.65
N ASN A 173 9.51 1.87 -12.47
CA ASN A 173 9.19 2.71 -13.64
C ASN A 173 8.83 4.13 -13.25
N THR A 174 8.11 4.31 -12.14
CA THR A 174 7.77 5.62 -11.59
C THR A 174 9.02 6.38 -11.13
N GLY A 175 9.95 5.70 -10.45
CA GLY A 175 11.26 6.30 -10.12
C GLY A 175 12.05 6.73 -11.35
N ARG A 176 12.09 5.91 -12.40
CA ARG A 176 12.69 6.29 -13.69
C ARG A 176 11.96 7.48 -14.34
N ALA A 177 10.64 7.57 -14.21
CA ALA A 177 9.88 8.72 -14.68
C ALA A 177 10.21 9.99 -13.88
N ALA A 178 10.39 9.89 -12.57
CA ALA A 178 10.84 10.99 -11.71
C ALA A 178 12.23 11.50 -12.11
N ALA A 179 13.17 10.59 -12.39
CA ALA A 179 14.51 10.97 -12.88
C ALA A 179 14.44 11.70 -14.24
N ARG A 180 13.61 11.20 -15.18
CA ARG A 180 13.41 11.90 -16.48
C ARG A 180 12.79 13.29 -16.29
N HIS A 181 11.84 13.46 -15.39
CA HIS A 181 11.24 14.76 -15.11
C HIS A 181 12.26 15.71 -14.47
N LEU A 182 13.06 15.23 -13.53
CA LEU A 182 14.16 16.01 -12.92
C LEU A 182 15.18 16.43 -13.99
N ALA A 183 15.61 15.52 -14.87
CA ALA A 183 16.50 15.84 -15.99
C ALA A 183 15.93 16.94 -16.89
N LEU A 184 14.61 16.92 -17.13
CA LEU A 184 13.93 17.94 -17.93
C LEU A 184 13.95 19.31 -17.23
N LEU A 185 13.72 19.37 -15.91
CA LEU A 185 13.82 20.59 -15.10
C LEU A 185 15.26 21.15 -15.13
N LEU A 186 16.26 20.30 -14.91
CA LEU A 186 17.68 20.68 -14.95
C LEU A 186 18.11 21.23 -16.32
N LYS A 187 17.67 20.58 -17.40
CA LYS A 187 17.98 20.98 -18.78
C LYS A 187 17.32 22.30 -19.18
N THR A 188 16.05 22.45 -18.84
CA THR A 188 15.25 23.60 -19.28
C THR A 188 15.40 24.81 -18.37
N LYS A 189 15.76 24.59 -17.11
CA LYS A 189 15.76 25.58 -16.01
C LYS A 189 14.44 26.34 -15.90
N LYS A 190 13.34 25.66 -16.28
CA LYS A 190 11.98 26.18 -16.23
C LYS A 190 11.09 25.21 -15.46
N ARG A 191 10.25 25.76 -14.60
CA ARG A 191 9.21 25.01 -13.93
C ARG A 191 8.00 24.86 -14.83
N PHE A 192 7.28 23.78 -14.62
CA PHE A 192 6.01 23.53 -15.30
C PHE A 192 4.87 24.18 -14.51
N ALA A 193 3.84 24.62 -15.24
CA ALA A 193 2.58 25.00 -14.64
C ALA A 193 1.92 23.78 -14.00
N LYS A 194 1.30 23.95 -12.84
CA LYS A 194 0.70 22.88 -12.06
C LYS A 194 -0.82 22.96 -12.12
N ALA A 195 -1.49 21.85 -12.32
CA ALA A 195 -2.92 21.69 -12.08
C ALA A 195 -3.13 20.62 -11.02
N PHE A 196 -4.04 20.86 -10.07
CA PHE A 196 -4.42 19.94 -9.03
C PHE A 196 -5.94 19.93 -8.86
N ARG A 197 -6.53 18.73 -8.80
CA ARG A 197 -7.96 18.54 -8.60
C ARG A 197 -8.20 17.43 -7.59
N GLN A 198 -9.12 17.63 -6.67
CA GLN A 198 -9.60 16.58 -5.76
C GLN A 198 -10.99 16.15 -6.20
N LEU A 199 -11.24 14.85 -6.23
CA LEU A 199 -12.54 14.29 -6.60
C LEU A 199 -13.52 14.36 -5.43
N ALA A 200 -14.81 14.30 -5.75
CA ALA A 200 -15.89 14.50 -4.80
C ALA A 200 -16.35 13.22 -4.06
N PHE A 201 -15.64 12.09 -4.24
CA PHE A 201 -15.98 10.81 -3.60
C PHE A 201 -14.75 10.00 -3.25
N LEU A 202 -14.87 9.13 -2.22
CA LEU A 202 -13.88 8.14 -1.87
C LEU A 202 -14.04 6.92 -2.76
N ILE A 203 -12.93 6.40 -3.27
CA ILE A 203 -12.89 5.16 -4.05
C ILE A 203 -12.46 4.02 -3.11
N PRO A 204 -13.29 2.99 -2.88
CA PRO A 204 -12.90 1.86 -2.06
C PRO A 204 -11.70 1.12 -2.65
N ILE A 205 -10.75 0.71 -1.81
CA ILE A 205 -9.46 0.17 -2.24
C ILE A 205 -9.58 -1.05 -3.17
N ASN A 206 -10.64 -1.85 -3.01
CA ASN A 206 -10.88 -3.04 -3.82
C ASN A 206 -11.17 -2.73 -5.29
N TRP A 207 -11.66 -1.53 -5.58
CA TRP A 207 -12.10 -1.09 -6.90
C TRP A 207 -11.11 -0.15 -7.58
N GLN A 208 -9.92 -0.03 -7.00
CA GLN A 208 -8.81 0.73 -7.59
C GLN A 208 -7.88 -0.13 -8.47
N ALA A 209 -8.19 -1.43 -8.62
CA ALA A 209 -7.37 -2.37 -9.39
C ALA A 209 -7.28 -1.94 -10.86
N THR A 210 -6.07 -1.68 -11.34
CA THR A 210 -5.83 -1.23 -12.73
C THR A 210 -5.86 -2.35 -13.75
N LEU A 211 -6.15 -3.58 -13.30
CA LEU A 211 -6.42 -4.74 -14.16
C LEU A 211 -7.86 -4.75 -14.67
N ASP A 212 -8.76 -4.04 -14.00
CA ASP A 212 -10.20 -4.02 -14.26
C ASP A 212 -10.68 -2.61 -14.64
N GLU A 213 -11.83 -2.56 -15.30
CA GLU A 213 -12.57 -1.31 -15.50
C GLU A 213 -13.19 -0.81 -14.16
N PRO A 214 -13.30 0.50 -13.97
CA PRO A 214 -12.96 1.57 -14.90
C PRO A 214 -11.51 2.03 -14.83
N ALA A 215 -10.75 1.60 -13.82
CA ALA A 215 -9.38 2.07 -13.57
C ALA A 215 -8.47 1.82 -14.78
N LYS A 216 -8.58 0.67 -15.44
CA LYS A 216 -7.79 0.31 -16.62
C LYS A 216 -7.89 1.37 -17.71
N SER A 217 -9.09 1.67 -18.20
CA SER A 217 -9.32 2.67 -19.24
C SER A 217 -8.90 4.08 -18.82
N ILE A 218 -9.06 4.43 -17.54
CA ILE A 218 -8.61 5.73 -17.00
C ILE A 218 -7.10 5.86 -17.10
N TYR A 219 -6.33 4.85 -16.68
CA TYR A 219 -4.86 4.90 -16.77
C TYR A 219 -4.35 4.80 -18.21
N GLU A 220 -5.04 4.08 -19.10
CA GLU A 220 -4.75 4.11 -20.56
C GLU A 220 -4.97 5.52 -21.14
N ARG A 221 -6.08 6.19 -20.78
CA ARG A 221 -6.35 7.57 -21.19
C ARG A 221 -5.32 8.54 -20.62
N LEU A 222 -4.93 8.38 -19.36
CA LEU A 222 -3.89 9.19 -18.72
C LEU A 222 -2.58 9.10 -19.51
N ALA A 223 -2.14 7.89 -19.85
CA ALA A 223 -0.92 7.69 -20.63
C ALA A 223 -1.01 8.33 -22.03
N ALA A 224 -2.18 8.32 -22.66
CA ALA A 224 -2.41 8.93 -23.97
C ALA A 224 -2.42 10.47 -23.94
N LEU A 225 -2.67 11.09 -22.79
CA LEU A 225 -2.67 12.55 -22.63
C LEU A 225 -1.26 13.12 -22.37
N GLU A 226 -0.33 12.29 -21.91
CA GLU A 226 1.06 12.75 -21.74
C GLU A 226 1.70 13.07 -23.09
N SER A 227 2.42 14.18 -23.11
CA SER A 227 3.01 14.72 -24.32
C SER A 227 4.17 15.66 -23.97
N ARG A 228 4.77 16.29 -24.99
CA ARG A 228 5.73 17.38 -24.75
C ARG A 228 5.09 18.60 -24.07
N ALA A 229 3.80 18.83 -24.25
CA ALA A 229 3.07 19.93 -23.60
C ALA A 229 2.71 19.57 -22.14
N VAL A 230 2.41 18.32 -21.87
CA VAL A 230 2.08 17.76 -20.54
C VAL A 230 3.03 16.61 -20.23
N PRO A 231 4.27 16.88 -19.77
CA PRO A 231 5.27 15.83 -19.57
C PRO A 231 4.96 14.87 -18.43
N THR A 232 4.05 15.23 -17.52
CA THR A 232 3.67 14.39 -16.40
C THR A 232 2.22 14.66 -16.02
N LEU A 233 1.46 13.57 -15.91
CA LEU A 233 0.06 13.53 -15.46
C LEU A 233 -0.11 12.34 -14.53
N SER A 234 -0.75 12.52 -13.40
CA SER A 234 -1.01 11.46 -12.43
C SER A 234 -2.46 11.49 -11.96
N PHE A 235 -3.02 10.32 -11.76
CA PHE A 235 -4.26 10.08 -11.03
C PHE A 235 -3.92 9.23 -9.81
N ALA A 236 -4.24 9.71 -8.62
CA ALA A 236 -4.13 8.98 -7.38
C ALA A 236 -5.55 8.72 -6.87
N PRO A 237 -6.05 7.47 -6.90
CA PRO A 237 -7.35 7.10 -6.30
C PRO A 237 -7.43 7.37 -4.80
N GLY A 238 -6.29 7.48 -4.13
CA GLY A 238 -6.17 7.80 -2.72
C GLY A 238 -6.37 6.60 -1.79
N PHE A 239 -5.90 6.73 -0.57
CA PHE A 239 -6.11 5.74 0.48
C PHE A 239 -7.39 6.09 1.26
N PRO A 240 -8.48 5.30 1.13
CA PRO A 240 -9.79 5.69 1.63
C PRO A 240 -10.03 5.32 3.11
N ALA A 241 -9.01 5.40 3.97
CA ALA A 241 -9.13 5.14 5.42
C ALA A 241 -8.26 6.10 6.24
N ALA A 242 -8.19 7.36 5.81
CA ALA A 242 -7.42 8.40 6.50
C ALA A 242 -8.35 9.58 6.86
N ASP A 243 -8.67 9.76 8.14
CA ASP A 243 -9.62 10.78 8.62
C ASP A 243 -8.95 12.15 8.74
N PHE A 244 -8.77 12.82 7.61
CA PHE A 244 -8.32 14.21 7.53
C PHE A 244 -8.89 14.88 6.28
N GLU A 245 -8.83 16.20 6.22
CA GLU A 245 -9.51 17.04 5.22
C GLU A 245 -9.24 16.64 3.77
N HIS A 246 -7.98 16.30 3.44
CA HIS A 246 -7.56 16.02 2.06
C HIS A 246 -7.58 14.55 1.67
N CYS A 247 -8.16 13.67 2.51
CA CYS A 247 -8.35 12.27 2.15
C CYS A 247 -9.16 12.12 0.85
N GLY A 248 -8.73 11.20 -0.01
CA GLY A 248 -9.43 10.78 -1.21
C GLY A 248 -8.68 11.05 -2.51
N ALA A 249 -9.36 10.75 -3.61
CA ALA A 249 -8.78 10.76 -4.93
C ALA A 249 -8.39 12.15 -5.44
N SER A 250 -7.32 12.21 -6.24
CA SER A 250 -6.82 13.44 -6.85
C SER A 250 -6.18 13.23 -8.21
N VAL A 251 -6.19 14.27 -9.02
CA VAL A 251 -5.49 14.36 -10.30
C VAL A 251 -4.54 15.55 -10.27
N PHE A 252 -3.30 15.35 -10.69
CA PHE A 252 -2.30 16.40 -10.77
C PHE A 252 -1.50 16.30 -12.06
N ALA A 253 -1.30 17.46 -12.70
CA ALA A 253 -0.66 17.60 -14.02
C ALA A 253 0.41 18.67 -14.01
N TYR A 254 1.45 18.46 -14.81
CA TYR A 254 2.53 19.41 -15.03
C TYR A 254 2.58 19.72 -16.52
N GLY A 255 2.23 20.95 -16.88
CA GLY A 255 2.12 21.41 -18.27
C GLY A 255 3.10 22.55 -18.59
N ARG A 256 3.43 22.73 -19.87
CA ARG A 256 4.24 23.88 -20.31
C ARG A 256 3.52 25.20 -20.11
N THR A 257 2.21 25.19 -20.24
CA THR A 257 1.32 26.31 -19.93
C THR A 257 0.28 25.90 -18.89
N GLN A 258 -0.32 26.87 -18.21
CA GLN A 258 -1.41 26.61 -17.28
C GLN A 258 -2.62 25.99 -17.97
N GLN A 259 -2.85 26.36 -19.23
CA GLN A 259 -3.94 25.80 -20.04
C GLN A 259 -3.71 24.32 -20.32
N ASP A 260 -2.47 23.91 -20.70
CA ASP A 260 -2.13 22.51 -20.95
C ASP A 260 -2.35 21.66 -19.67
N ALA A 261 -1.84 22.14 -18.53
CA ALA A 261 -1.98 21.44 -17.25
C ALA A 261 -3.45 21.28 -16.84
N ASN A 262 -4.22 22.36 -16.92
CA ASN A 262 -5.64 22.34 -16.59
C ASN A 262 -6.43 21.39 -17.51
N ALA A 263 -6.24 21.49 -18.82
CA ALA A 263 -6.97 20.65 -19.77
C ALA A 263 -6.71 19.15 -19.56
N ALA A 264 -5.47 18.77 -19.25
CA ALA A 264 -5.11 17.39 -18.97
C ALA A 264 -5.75 16.89 -17.65
N ALA A 265 -5.66 17.69 -16.58
CA ALA A 265 -6.25 17.33 -15.30
C ALA A 265 -7.78 17.23 -15.38
N ASP A 266 -8.45 18.21 -16.01
CA ASP A 266 -9.90 18.25 -16.14
C ASP A 266 -10.44 17.09 -17.00
N ALA A 267 -9.68 16.66 -18.02
CA ALA A 267 -10.06 15.51 -18.85
C ALA A 267 -10.06 14.19 -18.06
N ILE A 268 -9.11 13.98 -17.14
CA ILE A 268 -9.09 12.79 -16.29
C ILE A 268 -10.17 12.88 -15.21
N VAL A 269 -10.37 14.04 -14.58
CA VAL A 269 -11.43 14.25 -13.59
C VAL A 269 -12.80 13.92 -14.21
N ALA A 270 -13.11 14.49 -15.37
CA ALA A 270 -14.38 14.24 -16.05
C ALA A 270 -14.56 12.73 -16.39
N LEU A 271 -13.48 12.05 -16.80
CA LEU A 271 -13.54 10.62 -17.07
C LEU A 271 -13.80 9.81 -15.80
N VAL A 272 -13.09 10.09 -14.70
CA VAL A 272 -13.29 9.41 -13.41
C VAL A 272 -14.71 9.64 -12.87
N GLU A 273 -15.20 10.88 -12.93
CA GLU A 273 -16.56 11.23 -12.47
C GLU A 273 -17.65 10.57 -13.31
N SER A 274 -17.42 10.41 -14.63
CA SER A 274 -18.38 9.72 -15.51
C SER A 274 -18.48 8.21 -15.25
N HIS A 275 -17.50 7.63 -14.55
CA HIS A 275 -17.45 6.22 -14.16
C HIS A 275 -17.62 6.02 -12.65
N GLU A 276 -18.17 6.98 -11.91
CA GLU A 276 -18.32 6.86 -10.45
C GLU A 276 -19.03 5.57 -10.05
N ASP A 277 -20.11 5.20 -10.75
CA ASP A 277 -20.89 3.98 -10.48
C ASP A 277 -20.07 2.69 -10.61
N ASP A 278 -19.07 2.68 -11.48
CA ASP A 278 -18.29 1.51 -11.80
C ASP A 278 -17.20 1.22 -10.73
N PHE A 279 -16.91 2.17 -9.84
CA PHE A 279 -16.00 1.98 -8.70
C PHE A 279 -16.67 1.30 -7.50
N TYR A 280 -17.59 0.40 -7.78
CA TYR A 280 -18.28 -0.39 -6.76
C TYR A 280 -18.66 -1.76 -7.31
N GLY A 281 -18.70 -2.79 -6.45
CA GLY A 281 -19.02 -4.14 -6.88
C GLY A 281 -19.44 -5.05 -5.73
N LYS A 282 -19.51 -6.34 -6.01
CA LYS A 282 -20.02 -7.33 -5.06
C LYS A 282 -18.98 -7.71 -4.01
N ILE A 283 -19.37 -7.55 -2.75
CA ILE A 283 -18.63 -8.03 -1.58
C ILE A 283 -19.48 -9.10 -0.91
N TYR A 284 -18.85 -10.22 -0.54
CA TYR A 284 -19.50 -11.33 0.14
C TYR A 284 -19.24 -11.28 1.65
N SER A 285 -20.20 -11.71 2.45
CA SER A 285 -19.89 -12.11 3.83
C SER A 285 -18.99 -13.35 3.83
N PRO A 286 -18.29 -13.67 4.93
CA PRO A 286 -17.41 -14.83 5.00
C PRO A 286 -18.08 -16.15 4.61
N ASP A 287 -19.28 -16.42 5.13
CA ASP A 287 -20.01 -17.65 4.83
C ASP A 287 -20.52 -17.70 3.40
N GLU A 288 -21.10 -16.61 2.89
CA GLU A 288 -21.54 -16.53 1.49
C GLU A 288 -20.38 -16.73 0.53
N GLY A 289 -19.24 -16.08 0.79
CA GLY A 289 -18.05 -16.21 -0.05
C GLY A 289 -17.49 -17.64 -0.05
N VAL A 290 -17.38 -18.26 1.12
CA VAL A 290 -16.92 -19.65 1.24
C VAL A 290 -17.89 -20.61 0.56
N CYS A 291 -19.20 -20.49 0.77
CA CYS A 291 -20.20 -21.34 0.11
C CYS A 291 -20.15 -21.15 -1.41
N HIS A 292 -20.05 -19.92 -1.90
CA HIS A 292 -19.93 -19.64 -3.33
C HIS A 292 -18.63 -20.22 -3.91
N ALA A 293 -17.50 -20.10 -3.20
CA ALA A 293 -16.23 -20.68 -3.60
C ALA A 293 -16.30 -22.21 -3.68
N MET A 294 -16.91 -22.86 -2.70
CA MET A 294 -17.12 -24.32 -2.70
C MET A 294 -17.98 -24.79 -3.87
N GLU A 295 -19.01 -24.03 -4.22
CA GLU A 295 -19.85 -24.35 -5.39
C GLU A 295 -19.07 -24.22 -6.69
N CYS A 296 -18.36 -23.11 -6.88
CA CYS A 296 -17.48 -22.90 -8.04
C CYS A 296 -16.39 -23.98 -8.15
N ALA A 297 -15.82 -24.40 -7.02
CA ALA A 297 -14.75 -25.41 -6.97
C ALA A 297 -15.19 -26.82 -7.38
N LYS A 298 -16.49 -27.11 -7.48
CA LYS A 298 -16.98 -28.41 -7.97
C LYS A 298 -16.62 -28.68 -9.43
N THR A 299 -16.57 -27.64 -10.26
CA THR A 299 -16.31 -27.72 -11.70
C THR A 299 -15.00 -27.06 -12.13
N ALA A 300 -14.40 -26.24 -11.24
CA ALA A 300 -13.17 -25.54 -11.55
C ALA A 300 -11.95 -26.49 -11.53
N THR A 301 -11.05 -26.30 -12.49
CA THR A 301 -9.77 -27.01 -12.60
C THR A 301 -8.62 -26.26 -11.94
N ARG A 302 -8.85 -25.02 -11.52
CA ARG A 302 -7.91 -24.13 -10.86
C ARG A 302 -8.54 -23.61 -9.55
N PRO A 303 -7.75 -23.12 -8.58
CA PRO A 303 -8.24 -22.58 -7.31
C PRO A 303 -9.28 -21.47 -7.48
N ILE A 304 -10.25 -21.42 -6.56
CA ILE A 304 -11.02 -20.20 -6.31
C ILE A 304 -10.27 -19.41 -5.26
N VAL A 305 -9.93 -18.16 -5.57
CA VAL A 305 -9.17 -17.31 -4.67
C VAL A 305 -10.08 -16.27 -4.04
N ILE A 306 -10.02 -16.15 -2.72
CA ILE A 306 -10.82 -15.22 -1.92
C ILE A 306 -9.87 -14.16 -1.34
N ALA A 307 -10.14 -12.91 -1.58
CA ALA A 307 -9.55 -11.79 -0.86
C ALA A 307 -10.22 -11.64 0.51
N ASP A 308 -9.52 -11.89 1.61
CA ASP A 308 -9.89 -11.45 2.97
C ASP A 308 -9.47 -9.98 3.10
N THR A 309 -10.30 -9.10 2.55
CA THR A 309 -9.88 -7.74 2.18
C THR A 309 -9.76 -6.80 3.38
N GLN A 310 -10.56 -7.01 4.43
CA GLN A 310 -10.61 -6.06 5.55
C GLN A 310 -9.47 -6.24 6.55
N ASP A 311 -8.81 -7.43 6.57
CA ASP A 311 -7.61 -7.65 7.38
C ASP A 311 -6.35 -7.76 6.50
N ASN A 312 -6.20 -6.76 5.65
CA ASN A 312 -5.07 -6.60 4.74
C ASN A 312 -3.91 -5.83 5.40
N PRO A 313 -2.73 -6.45 5.63
CA PRO A 313 -1.55 -5.72 6.12
C PRO A 313 -1.11 -4.57 5.24
N GLY A 314 -1.36 -4.66 3.93
CA GLY A 314 -1.11 -3.58 2.99
C GLY A 314 -2.11 -2.40 3.08
N ALA A 315 -3.04 -2.43 4.05
CA ALA A 315 -3.99 -1.33 4.30
C ALA A 315 -4.17 -1.08 5.82
N GLY A 316 -3.18 -1.44 6.62
CA GLY A 316 -3.19 -1.21 8.07
C GLY A 316 -3.79 -2.35 8.90
N GLY A 317 -4.21 -3.46 8.30
CA GLY A 317 -4.62 -4.67 9.02
C GLY A 317 -3.45 -5.32 9.74
N ASN A 318 -3.75 -6.05 10.82
CA ASN A 318 -2.73 -6.82 11.54
C ASN A 318 -2.54 -8.22 10.98
N SER A 319 -3.38 -8.65 10.05
CA SER A 319 -3.36 -10.01 9.48
C SER A 319 -3.61 -11.11 10.54
N ASP A 320 -4.34 -10.81 11.59
CA ASP A 320 -4.55 -11.74 12.68
C ASP A 320 -6.02 -12.18 12.88
N THR A 321 -6.97 -11.56 12.14
CA THR A 321 -8.39 -11.89 12.30
C THR A 321 -8.72 -13.29 11.78
N THR A 322 -9.71 -13.92 12.42
CA THR A 322 -10.05 -15.34 12.22
C THR A 322 -11.37 -15.55 11.48
N GLY A 323 -12.07 -14.50 11.07
CA GLY A 323 -13.40 -14.57 10.48
C GLY A 323 -13.48 -15.51 9.27
N MET A 324 -12.57 -15.41 8.31
CA MET A 324 -12.51 -16.31 7.15
C MET A 324 -12.14 -17.75 7.54
N LEU A 325 -11.19 -17.94 8.47
CA LEU A 325 -10.84 -19.27 8.97
C LEU A 325 -12.06 -19.98 9.60
N ARG A 326 -12.81 -19.25 10.43
CA ARG A 326 -14.06 -19.76 11.04
C ARG A 326 -15.08 -20.16 9.98
N ALA A 327 -15.25 -19.36 8.94
CA ALA A 327 -16.16 -19.64 7.83
C ALA A 327 -15.74 -20.91 7.06
N LEU A 328 -14.44 -21.06 6.74
CA LEU A 328 -13.91 -22.26 6.06
C LEU A 328 -14.19 -23.53 6.89
N VAL A 329 -13.87 -23.50 8.18
CA VAL A 329 -14.05 -24.67 9.06
C VAL A 329 -15.53 -24.98 9.29
N ARG A 330 -16.36 -23.98 9.56
CA ARG A 330 -17.81 -24.13 9.80
C ARG A 330 -18.52 -24.74 8.58
N ASN A 331 -18.16 -24.29 7.39
CA ASN A 331 -18.73 -24.79 6.13
C ASN A 331 -18.03 -26.07 5.63
N LYS A 332 -17.04 -26.61 6.36
CA LYS A 332 -16.32 -27.85 6.02
C LYS A 332 -15.66 -27.76 4.62
N ALA A 333 -15.03 -26.63 4.33
CA ALA A 333 -14.32 -26.44 3.08
C ALA A 333 -13.24 -27.51 2.88
N GLN A 334 -13.11 -28.02 1.65
CA GLN A 334 -12.18 -29.08 1.30
C GLN A 334 -11.00 -28.52 0.50
N ALA A 335 -9.80 -29.06 0.74
CA ALA A 335 -8.56 -28.64 0.11
C ALA A 335 -8.41 -27.10 0.09
N ALA A 336 -8.61 -26.48 1.27
CA ALA A 336 -8.57 -25.03 1.43
C ALA A 336 -7.29 -24.62 2.18
N ALA A 337 -6.72 -23.47 1.78
CA ALA A 337 -5.63 -22.84 2.51
C ALA A 337 -5.90 -21.35 2.75
N LEU A 338 -5.48 -20.85 3.93
CA LEU A 338 -5.59 -19.46 4.34
C LEU A 338 -4.23 -18.96 4.82
N GLY A 339 -3.86 -17.75 4.42
CA GLY A 339 -2.63 -17.11 4.89
C GLY A 339 -2.63 -15.59 4.70
N VAL A 340 -1.74 -14.94 5.39
CA VAL A 340 -0.92 -15.38 6.52
C VAL A 340 -1.59 -14.89 7.80
N ILE A 341 -1.71 -15.72 8.82
CA ILE A 341 -2.10 -15.23 10.16
C ILE A 341 -0.84 -14.83 10.93
N TYR A 342 -0.76 -13.56 11.28
CA TYR A 342 0.26 -13.02 12.17
C TYR A 342 -0.06 -13.41 13.62
N ASP A 343 0.65 -14.37 14.15
CA ASP A 343 0.54 -14.79 15.55
C ASP A 343 1.83 -15.43 16.05
N PRO A 344 2.79 -14.63 16.56
CA PRO A 344 4.08 -15.14 17.04
C PRO A 344 3.97 -16.18 18.15
N GLN A 345 2.95 -16.05 19.02
CA GLN A 345 2.75 -17.00 20.13
C GLN A 345 2.32 -18.38 19.62
N SER A 346 1.37 -18.41 18.68
CA SER A 346 0.90 -19.65 18.07
C SER A 346 1.98 -20.30 17.19
N ALA A 347 2.75 -19.50 16.44
CA ALA A 347 3.90 -19.99 15.68
C ALA A 347 4.97 -20.64 16.59
N LYS A 348 5.32 -19.97 17.69
CA LYS A 348 6.25 -20.51 18.71
C LYS A 348 5.73 -21.80 19.34
N ALA A 349 4.44 -21.86 19.67
CA ALA A 349 3.81 -23.07 20.24
C ALA A 349 3.83 -24.24 19.23
N ALA A 350 3.58 -23.98 17.94
CA ALA A 350 3.67 -24.98 16.89
C ALA A 350 5.10 -25.53 16.75
N HIS A 351 6.12 -24.65 16.77
CA HIS A 351 7.52 -25.07 16.76
C HIS A 351 7.90 -25.93 17.97
N ALA A 352 7.44 -25.54 19.16
CA ALA A 352 7.70 -26.31 20.39
C ALA A 352 7.02 -27.69 20.37
N ALA A 353 5.85 -27.81 19.75
CA ALA A 353 5.14 -29.08 19.62
C ALA A 353 5.79 -30.00 18.58
N GLY A 354 6.37 -29.44 17.52
CA GLY A 354 7.04 -30.14 16.42
C GLY A 354 6.07 -30.65 15.35
N GLN A 355 6.63 -30.97 14.18
CA GLN A 355 5.87 -31.47 13.03
C GLN A 355 5.16 -32.79 13.37
N GLY A 356 3.93 -32.96 12.91
CA GLY A 356 3.06 -34.10 13.17
C GLY A 356 2.27 -34.02 14.49
N ALA A 357 2.63 -33.11 15.40
CA ALA A 357 1.95 -32.98 16.68
C ALA A 357 0.58 -32.33 16.58
N SER A 358 -0.32 -32.70 17.51
CA SER A 358 -1.58 -31.99 17.74
C SER A 358 -1.40 -30.97 18.86
N VAL A 359 -1.72 -29.70 18.60
CA VAL A 359 -1.54 -28.60 19.55
C VAL A 359 -2.82 -27.79 19.69
N ARG A 360 -3.23 -27.50 20.93
CA ARG A 360 -4.38 -26.62 21.20
C ARG A 360 -3.90 -25.18 21.23
N LEU A 361 -4.46 -24.33 20.36
CA LEU A 361 -4.10 -22.94 20.21
C LEU A 361 -5.32 -22.02 20.34
N ALA A 362 -5.07 -20.79 20.80
CA ALA A 362 -5.94 -19.64 20.64
C ALA A 362 -5.34 -18.80 19.48
N LEU A 363 -5.62 -19.23 18.25
CA LEU A 363 -5.00 -18.68 17.03
C LEU A 363 -5.61 -17.35 16.63
N GLY A 364 -4.76 -16.35 16.35
CA GLY A 364 -5.15 -15.02 15.86
C GLY A 364 -6.12 -14.26 16.76
N GLY A 365 -6.83 -13.27 16.22
CA GLY A 365 -7.89 -12.52 16.89
C GLY A 365 -7.46 -11.73 18.13
N LYS A 366 -6.18 -11.27 18.19
CA LYS A 366 -5.57 -10.65 19.36
C LYS A 366 -5.42 -9.13 19.24
N SER A 367 -5.71 -8.56 18.07
CA SER A 367 -5.57 -7.11 17.79
C SER A 367 -6.76 -6.26 18.26
N GLY A 368 -7.80 -6.87 18.86
CA GLY A 368 -8.95 -6.14 19.39
C GLY A 368 -9.95 -5.66 18.34
N ILE A 369 -9.92 -6.21 17.13
CA ILE A 369 -10.88 -5.89 16.06
C ILE A 369 -12.28 -6.30 16.49
N ARG A 370 -13.22 -5.36 16.40
CA ARG A 370 -14.62 -5.59 16.75
C ARG A 370 -15.22 -6.69 15.89
N GLY A 371 -15.83 -7.69 16.54
CA GLY A 371 -16.46 -8.83 15.86
C GLY A 371 -15.51 -9.98 15.57
N ASP A 372 -14.24 -9.88 15.98
CA ASP A 372 -13.27 -10.97 15.93
C ASP A 372 -12.79 -11.38 17.33
N ALA A 373 -12.24 -12.58 17.44
CA ALA A 373 -11.67 -13.12 18.69
C ALA A 373 -10.73 -14.29 18.37
N PRO A 374 -9.81 -14.67 19.28
CA PRO A 374 -8.97 -15.85 19.10
C PRO A 374 -9.76 -17.12 18.79
N TYR A 375 -9.30 -17.88 17.80
CA TYR A 375 -9.94 -19.14 17.42
C TYR A 375 -9.34 -20.31 18.19
N GLN A 376 -10.06 -20.72 19.25
CA GLN A 376 -9.59 -21.79 20.15
C GLN A 376 -9.94 -23.15 19.57
N GLN A 377 -8.93 -23.85 19.04
CA GLN A 377 -9.08 -25.18 18.44
C GLN A 377 -7.83 -26.04 18.63
N THR A 378 -7.94 -27.33 18.32
CA THR A 378 -6.80 -28.22 18.19
C THR A 378 -6.40 -28.30 16.70
N PHE A 379 -5.15 -28.02 16.42
CA PHE A 379 -4.56 -28.06 15.08
C PHE A 379 -3.49 -29.15 15.01
N VAL A 380 -3.32 -29.73 13.84
CA VAL A 380 -2.15 -30.57 13.53
C VAL A 380 -1.07 -29.65 12.91
N VAL A 381 0.15 -29.75 13.38
CA VAL A 381 1.31 -29.06 12.79
C VAL A 381 1.79 -29.87 11.59
N GLU A 382 1.42 -29.46 10.37
CA GLU A 382 1.82 -30.18 9.15
C GLU A 382 3.28 -29.90 8.79
N ASN A 383 3.75 -28.66 9.01
CA ASN A 383 5.14 -28.28 8.75
C ASN A 383 5.55 -27.08 9.61
N ILE A 384 6.86 -26.88 9.80
CA ILE A 384 7.46 -25.73 10.47
C ILE A 384 8.56 -25.14 9.58
N SER A 385 8.78 -23.82 9.66
CA SER A 385 9.78 -23.10 8.87
C SER A 385 10.42 -21.99 9.70
N GLY A 386 11.70 -21.69 9.45
CA GLY A 386 12.37 -20.52 10.01
C GLY A 386 11.85 -19.19 9.46
N GLY A 387 11.13 -19.23 8.33
CA GLY A 387 10.48 -18.05 7.74
C GLY A 387 11.30 -17.33 6.66
N ASP A 388 12.50 -17.81 6.34
CA ASP A 388 13.35 -17.21 5.30
C ASP A 388 13.06 -17.83 3.93
N PHE A 389 12.75 -17.00 2.93
CA PHE A 389 12.57 -17.42 1.54
C PHE A 389 12.72 -16.22 0.59
N VAL A 390 12.80 -16.49 -0.70
CA VAL A 390 12.79 -15.46 -1.75
C VAL A 390 11.40 -15.43 -2.39
N ALA A 391 10.77 -14.27 -2.39
CA ALA A 391 9.51 -14.02 -3.09
C ALA A 391 9.75 -14.02 -4.60
N THR A 392 8.93 -14.74 -5.36
CA THR A 392 9.11 -14.92 -6.81
C THR A 392 8.06 -14.20 -7.66
N GLY A 393 6.98 -13.75 -7.06
CA GLY A 393 5.91 -13.04 -7.74
C GLY A 393 6.25 -11.57 -8.04
N PRO A 394 5.53 -10.95 -8.98
CA PRO A 394 5.90 -9.63 -9.53
C PRO A 394 5.77 -8.47 -8.54
N TYR A 395 4.94 -8.58 -7.50
CA TYR A 395 4.77 -7.52 -6.51
C TYR A 395 6.02 -7.37 -5.62
N TYR A 396 6.49 -8.46 -5.02
CA TYR A 396 7.70 -8.45 -4.18
C TYR A 396 9.00 -8.53 -5.00
N GLY A 397 8.95 -9.03 -6.21
CA GLY A 397 10.02 -8.92 -7.21
C GLY A 397 11.38 -9.47 -6.79
N GLY A 398 11.48 -10.70 -6.32
CA GLY A 398 12.76 -11.33 -5.95
C GLY A 398 13.27 -10.94 -4.56
N ARG A 399 12.46 -10.28 -3.74
CA ARG A 399 12.82 -9.88 -2.37
C ARG A 399 13.06 -11.07 -1.47
N ALA A 400 14.13 -11.01 -0.66
CA ALA A 400 14.31 -11.88 0.48
C ALA A 400 13.29 -11.52 1.58
N MET A 401 12.45 -12.47 1.93
CA MET A 401 11.40 -12.33 2.94
C MET A 401 11.84 -13.00 4.24
N GLN A 402 11.47 -12.38 5.37
CA GLN A 402 11.76 -12.88 6.71
C GLN A 402 10.48 -12.89 7.54
N MET A 403 9.76 -14.02 7.53
CA MET A 403 8.50 -14.19 8.25
C MET A 403 8.68 -14.64 9.69
N GLY A 404 9.94 -14.90 10.10
CA GLY A 404 10.27 -15.49 11.39
C GLY A 404 9.72 -16.92 11.56
N PRO A 405 9.85 -17.53 12.74
CA PRO A 405 9.28 -18.83 13.00
C PRO A 405 7.83 -18.94 12.53
N SER A 406 7.55 -19.90 11.65
CA SER A 406 6.27 -20.06 10.96
C SER A 406 5.87 -21.52 10.89
N ALA A 407 4.57 -21.78 10.72
CA ALA A 407 4.07 -23.14 10.58
C ALA A 407 2.88 -23.22 9.61
N ALA A 408 2.72 -24.39 8.96
CA ALA A 408 1.48 -24.82 8.36
C ALA A 408 0.68 -25.60 9.42
N LEU A 409 -0.47 -25.06 9.81
CA LEU A 409 -1.41 -25.69 10.72
C LEU A 409 -2.58 -26.26 9.93
N ARG A 410 -3.13 -27.41 10.35
CA ARG A 410 -4.31 -28.01 9.72
C ARG A 410 -5.42 -28.29 10.75
N ILE A 411 -6.65 -27.94 10.33
CA ILE A 411 -7.89 -28.30 11.03
C ILE A 411 -8.90 -28.82 10.00
N GLY A 412 -9.31 -30.09 10.14
CA GLY A 412 -10.08 -30.73 9.08
C GLY A 412 -9.27 -30.79 7.77
N ASP A 413 -9.82 -30.26 6.70
CA ASP A 413 -9.14 -30.13 5.39
C ASP A 413 -8.78 -28.65 5.05
N VAL A 414 -8.68 -27.82 6.10
CA VAL A 414 -8.29 -26.42 6.01
C VAL A 414 -6.87 -26.24 6.55
N ARG A 415 -5.97 -25.70 5.75
CA ARG A 415 -4.60 -25.34 6.10
C ARG A 415 -4.48 -23.85 6.42
N VAL A 416 -3.66 -23.50 7.38
CA VAL A 416 -3.43 -22.12 7.81
C VAL A 416 -1.94 -21.86 7.88
N VAL A 417 -1.46 -20.81 7.19
CA VAL A 417 -0.11 -20.28 7.39
C VAL A 417 -0.13 -19.36 8.60
N VAL A 418 0.61 -19.71 9.67
CA VAL A 418 0.86 -18.83 10.81
C VAL A 418 2.31 -18.39 10.81
N ALA A 419 2.56 -17.09 11.06
CA ALA A 419 3.90 -16.51 11.04
C ALA A 419 4.15 -15.56 12.22
N SER A 420 5.43 -15.31 12.52
CA SER A 420 5.88 -14.44 13.60
C SER A 420 6.08 -12.99 13.17
N HIS A 421 6.16 -12.71 11.86
CA HIS A 421 6.23 -11.35 11.31
C HIS A 421 5.04 -11.09 10.39
N LYS A 422 4.60 -9.85 10.37
CA LYS A 422 3.46 -9.40 9.56
C LYS A 422 3.91 -9.10 8.13
N ALA A 423 3.24 -9.69 7.13
CA ALA A 423 3.35 -9.31 5.74
C ALA A 423 2.04 -9.60 5.00
N GLN A 424 1.74 -8.80 3.98
CA GLN A 424 0.61 -9.03 3.09
C GLN A 424 0.83 -10.28 2.24
N LEU A 425 -0.15 -11.19 2.18
CA LEU A 425 -0.06 -12.34 1.30
C LEU A 425 -0.29 -11.90 -0.16
N ALA A 426 0.80 -11.68 -0.89
CA ALA A 426 0.79 -11.23 -2.28
C ALA A 426 1.69 -12.08 -3.21
N ASP A 427 2.21 -13.20 -2.72
CA ASP A 427 3.14 -14.07 -3.44
C ASP A 427 2.88 -15.54 -3.09
N GLN A 428 2.87 -16.41 -4.09
CA GLN A 428 2.64 -17.85 -3.89
C GLN A 428 3.72 -18.51 -3.02
N SER A 429 4.94 -17.94 -3.00
CA SER A 429 6.02 -18.41 -2.13
C SER A 429 5.65 -18.32 -0.65
N MET A 430 4.71 -17.42 -0.28
CA MET A 430 4.19 -17.28 1.09
C MET A 430 3.29 -18.44 1.54
N TYR A 431 2.93 -19.34 0.65
CA TYR A 431 2.37 -20.65 0.98
C TYR A 431 3.43 -21.75 0.91
N ARG A 432 4.28 -21.70 -0.13
CA ARG A 432 5.27 -22.75 -0.42
C ARG A 432 6.34 -22.88 0.66
N TYR A 433 6.75 -21.77 1.32
CA TYR A 433 7.82 -21.80 2.34
C TYR A 433 7.43 -22.62 3.59
N VAL A 434 6.15 -22.89 3.80
CA VAL A 434 5.63 -23.81 4.83
C VAL A 434 5.08 -25.12 4.24
N GLY A 435 5.38 -25.41 2.96
CA GLY A 435 5.03 -26.69 2.32
C GLY A 435 3.60 -26.77 1.77
N ILE A 436 2.88 -25.66 1.63
CA ILE A 436 1.56 -25.62 1.01
C ILE A 436 1.73 -25.22 -0.49
N GLU A 437 1.32 -26.11 -1.41
CA GLU A 437 1.29 -25.76 -2.83
C GLU A 437 -0.05 -25.13 -3.21
N PRO A 438 -0.07 -23.83 -3.61
CA PRO A 438 -1.31 -23.12 -3.90
C PRO A 438 -2.15 -23.77 -5.00
N THR A 439 -1.51 -24.26 -6.07
CA THR A 439 -2.20 -24.85 -7.22
C THR A 439 -2.85 -26.21 -6.92
N ALA A 440 -2.45 -26.85 -5.83
CA ALA A 440 -3.07 -28.09 -5.34
C ALA A 440 -4.30 -27.84 -4.44
N GLN A 441 -4.59 -26.57 -4.09
CA GLN A 441 -5.76 -26.24 -3.29
C GLN A 441 -6.98 -25.96 -4.20
N LYS A 442 -8.18 -26.23 -3.68
CA LYS A 442 -9.44 -25.84 -4.34
C LYS A 442 -9.84 -24.41 -3.98
N ILE A 443 -9.53 -23.97 -2.76
CA ILE A 443 -9.86 -22.65 -2.25
C ILE A 443 -8.62 -22.07 -1.59
N LEU A 444 -8.27 -20.83 -1.98
CA LEU A 444 -7.22 -20.04 -1.34
C LEU A 444 -7.85 -18.79 -0.74
N VAL A 445 -7.51 -18.46 0.51
CA VAL A 445 -7.93 -17.22 1.16
C VAL A 445 -6.70 -16.39 1.48
N ASN A 446 -6.59 -15.25 0.82
CA ASN A 446 -5.44 -14.36 0.94
C ASN A 446 -5.81 -13.12 1.76
N LYS A 447 -5.10 -12.85 2.85
CA LYS A 447 -5.21 -11.61 3.62
C LYS A 447 -4.53 -10.48 2.83
N SER A 448 -5.29 -9.94 1.88
CA SER A 448 -4.87 -8.95 0.90
C SER A 448 -6.10 -8.44 0.14
N SER A 449 -6.06 -7.19 -0.36
CA SER A 449 -7.17 -6.62 -1.14
C SER A 449 -6.98 -6.85 -2.64
N VAL A 450 -5.83 -6.43 -3.21
CA VAL A 450 -5.59 -6.49 -4.67
C VAL A 450 -4.18 -6.96 -5.02
N HIS A 451 -3.14 -6.65 -4.25
CA HIS A 451 -1.75 -6.96 -4.61
C HIS A 451 -1.50 -8.44 -4.96
N PHE A 452 -2.18 -9.36 -4.26
CA PHE A 452 -2.08 -10.80 -4.54
C PHE A 452 -2.44 -11.16 -5.97
N ARG A 453 -3.25 -10.36 -6.66
CA ARG A 453 -3.72 -10.64 -8.02
C ARG A 453 -2.57 -10.77 -9.01
N ALA A 454 -1.49 -10.01 -8.81
CA ALA A 454 -0.32 -10.07 -9.69
C ALA A 454 0.27 -11.49 -9.83
N ASP A 455 0.21 -12.30 -8.77
CA ASP A 455 0.76 -13.66 -8.77
C ASP A 455 -0.31 -14.76 -8.72
N PHE A 456 -1.49 -14.48 -8.19
CA PHE A 456 -2.55 -15.47 -8.02
C PHE A 456 -3.61 -15.48 -9.14
N GLU A 457 -3.84 -14.36 -9.83
CA GLU A 457 -4.83 -14.30 -10.91
C GLU A 457 -4.52 -15.30 -12.06
N PRO A 458 -3.25 -15.49 -12.48
CA PRO A 458 -2.90 -16.48 -13.50
C PRO A 458 -3.26 -17.93 -13.13
N ILE A 459 -3.30 -18.26 -11.83
CA ILE A 459 -3.64 -19.61 -11.34
C ILE A 459 -5.08 -19.72 -10.84
N ALA A 460 -5.83 -18.63 -10.76
CA ALA A 460 -7.21 -18.62 -10.28
C ALA A 460 -8.21 -18.98 -11.37
N ALA A 461 -9.25 -19.75 -11.03
CA ALA A 461 -10.43 -19.88 -11.86
C ALA A 461 -11.42 -18.73 -11.64
N LYS A 462 -11.43 -18.17 -10.42
CA LYS A 462 -12.29 -17.04 -10.03
C LYS A 462 -11.71 -16.33 -8.83
N LEU A 463 -11.92 -15.01 -8.77
CA LEU A 463 -11.60 -14.16 -7.63
C LEU A 463 -12.89 -13.73 -6.94
N LEU A 464 -12.90 -13.77 -5.60
CA LEU A 464 -14.01 -13.31 -4.76
C LEU A 464 -13.47 -12.32 -3.73
N ILE A 465 -14.27 -11.31 -3.39
CA ILE A 465 -13.94 -10.35 -2.34
C ILE A 465 -14.84 -10.62 -1.14
N CYS A 466 -14.25 -10.90 0.03
CA CYS A 466 -14.98 -11.15 1.28
C CYS A 466 -14.65 -10.11 2.33
N ALA A 467 -15.67 -9.64 3.03
CA ALA A 467 -15.55 -8.73 4.16
C ALA A 467 -15.73 -9.51 5.48
N ALA A 468 -14.65 -10.12 5.97
CA ALA A 468 -14.55 -10.56 7.37
C ALA A 468 -14.18 -9.36 8.27
N PRO A 469 -14.35 -9.45 9.61
CA PRO A 469 -13.88 -8.38 10.49
C PRO A 469 -12.41 -8.02 10.24
N GLY A 470 -12.10 -6.72 10.18
CA GLY A 470 -10.77 -6.23 9.89
C GLY A 470 -10.63 -4.73 10.13
N ALA A 471 -9.39 -4.22 10.08
CA ALA A 471 -9.09 -2.80 10.33
C ALA A 471 -9.37 -1.90 9.13
N MET A 472 -9.55 -2.48 7.93
CA MET A 472 -9.80 -1.75 6.69
C MET A 472 -11.18 -2.12 6.12
N PRO A 473 -12.28 -1.48 6.55
CA PRO A 473 -13.60 -1.75 6.00
C PRO A 473 -13.64 -1.60 4.48
N ALA A 474 -14.23 -2.58 3.82
CA ALA A 474 -14.36 -2.59 2.36
C ALA A 474 -15.30 -1.48 1.85
N ASP A 475 -16.25 -1.03 2.68
CA ASP A 475 -17.07 0.15 2.43
C ASP A 475 -16.62 1.31 3.32
N PRO A 476 -15.95 2.34 2.76
CA PRO A 476 -15.48 3.50 3.53
C PRO A 476 -16.60 4.26 4.23
N ALA A 477 -17.85 4.17 3.76
CA ALA A 477 -18.98 4.81 4.41
C ALA A 477 -19.28 4.27 5.82
N SER A 478 -18.76 3.08 6.17
CA SER A 478 -18.91 2.47 7.48
C SER A 478 -17.91 2.98 8.54
N LEU A 479 -16.91 3.76 8.13
CA LEU A 479 -15.92 4.33 9.05
C LEU A 479 -16.46 5.52 9.83
N PRO A 480 -16.02 5.74 11.08
CA PRO A 480 -16.50 6.82 11.95
C PRO A 480 -15.81 8.15 11.62
N TRP A 481 -16.06 8.68 10.46
CA TRP A 481 -15.48 9.93 9.95
C TRP A 481 -15.77 11.15 10.80
N THR A 482 -14.78 12.01 11.01
CA THR A 482 -14.90 13.24 11.79
C THR A 482 -14.24 14.46 11.15
N ARG A 483 -13.29 14.29 10.22
CA ARG A 483 -12.37 15.34 9.77
C ARG A 483 -12.27 15.50 8.25
N LEU A 484 -13.09 14.79 7.49
CA LEU A 484 -13.10 14.93 6.03
C LEU A 484 -13.58 16.32 5.59
N ARG A 485 -13.25 16.71 4.36
CA ARG A 485 -13.82 17.91 3.77
C ARG A 485 -15.36 17.78 3.63
N PRO A 486 -16.12 18.84 3.96
CA PRO A 486 -17.57 18.79 3.83
C PRO A 486 -18.02 18.45 2.41
N GLY A 487 -19.05 17.62 2.30
CA GLY A 487 -19.67 17.27 1.02
C GLY A 487 -19.00 16.16 0.22
N ILE A 488 -17.82 15.65 0.63
CA ILE A 488 -17.24 14.48 -0.03
C ILE A 488 -18.14 13.26 0.19
N ARG A 489 -18.47 12.53 -0.88
CA ARG A 489 -19.20 11.26 -0.77
C ARG A 489 -18.29 10.17 -0.22
N LEU A 490 -18.80 9.46 0.79
CA LEU A 490 -18.01 8.44 1.52
C LEU A 490 -17.79 7.14 0.72
N ARG A 491 -18.42 7.02 -0.43
CA ARG A 491 -18.25 5.99 -1.46
C ARG A 491 -18.91 6.46 -2.75
N PRO A 492 -18.74 5.79 -3.88
CA PRO A 492 -19.48 6.07 -5.11
C PRO A 492 -20.98 6.12 -4.85
N ASN A 493 -21.63 7.22 -5.25
CA ASN A 493 -23.05 7.53 -5.01
C ASN A 493 -23.53 7.35 -3.56
N GLY A 494 -22.61 7.35 -2.61
CA GLY A 494 -22.91 7.20 -1.20
C GLY A 494 -23.30 8.50 -0.50
N PRO A 495 -23.48 8.42 0.83
CA PRO A 495 -23.79 9.62 1.62
C PRO A 495 -22.62 10.60 1.60
N ALA A 496 -22.94 11.89 1.56
CA ALA A 496 -21.95 12.94 1.72
C ALA A 496 -21.55 13.10 3.19
N PHE A 497 -20.27 13.34 3.45
CA PHE A 497 -19.80 13.68 4.78
C PHE A 497 -20.33 15.04 5.22
N THR A 498 -20.92 15.07 6.41
CA THR A 498 -21.37 16.29 7.07
C THR A 498 -20.65 16.38 8.42
N PRO A 499 -19.81 17.40 8.65
CA PRO A 499 -19.18 17.59 9.95
C PRO A 499 -20.23 17.68 11.07
N ALA A 500 -19.94 17.04 12.21
CA ALA A 500 -20.80 17.23 13.39
C ALA A 500 -20.87 18.71 13.73
N THR A 501 -22.08 19.26 13.87
CA THR A 501 -22.28 20.63 14.36
C THR A 501 -21.68 20.74 15.76
N LYS A 502 -20.67 21.58 15.93
CA LYS A 502 -20.18 21.92 17.29
C LYS A 502 -21.38 22.46 18.06
N ALA A 503 -21.79 21.76 19.11
CA ALA A 503 -22.76 22.32 20.05
C ALA A 503 -22.26 23.71 20.48
N PRO A 504 -23.10 24.73 20.52
CA PRO A 504 -22.70 26.05 21.02
C PRO A 504 -22.12 25.85 22.44
N ILE A 505 -20.92 26.33 22.65
CA ILE A 505 -20.34 26.41 23.99
C ILE A 505 -21.23 27.40 24.72
N THR A 506 -22.18 26.89 25.51
CA THR A 506 -22.93 27.72 26.49
C THR A 506 -21.92 28.10 27.55
N GLY A 507 -21.44 29.37 27.46
CA GLY A 507 -20.60 30.03 28.43
C GLY A 507 -21.27 30.25 29.76
#